data_46c565916eab1832873e684fab6cba42
#
_entry.id   46c565916eab1832873e684fab6cba42
#
_cell.length_a   1.000
_cell.length_b   1.000
_cell.length_c   1.000
_cell.angle_alpha   90.00
_cell.angle_beta   90.00
_cell.angle_gamma   90.00
#
_symmetry.space_group_name_H-M   'P 1'
#
loop_
_entity.id
_entity.type
_entity.pdbx_description
1 polymer ?
#
loop_
_entity_poly.entity_id
_entity_poly.type
_entity_poly.pdbx_seq_one_letter_code
_entity_poly.pdbx_strand_id
1 'polypeptide(L)'
;MDNFALSFLSEQRQIDVIKKTNDYTNQFGLCLSDDQIQGLMTCRRECLAEQQRVEFGQGILDKIIFAFCDSQYISQENYAETLARLQEIFYLYKNESMDELTDDELLMIMRNAFDDECQGSLEYLEETFLDQFARNIRANTHKFIGRYVKDDEKI
;
A
#
# COMPACT_ATOMS: atom_id res chain seq x y z
N MET A 1 -1.84 -29.48 -6.63
CA MET A 1 -1.20 -29.20 -7.93
C MET A 1 -1.81 -28.01 -8.61
N ASP A 2 -3.11 -28.03 -8.79
CA ASP A 2 -3.79 -26.93 -9.45
C ASP A 2 -3.62 -25.62 -8.70
N ASN A 3 -3.58 -25.65 -7.37
CA ASN A 3 -3.39 -24.44 -6.56
C ASN A 3 -2.04 -23.78 -6.79
N PHE A 4 -1.00 -24.60 -6.99
CA PHE A 4 0.34 -24.07 -7.26
C PHE A 4 0.39 -23.39 -8.63
N ALA A 5 -0.18 -24.03 -9.65
CA ALA A 5 -0.20 -23.48 -11.00
C ALA A 5 -1.02 -22.19 -11.06
N LEU A 6 -2.18 -22.14 -10.39
CA LEU A 6 -3.01 -20.95 -10.34
C LEU A 6 -2.31 -19.81 -9.60
N SER A 7 -1.60 -20.11 -8.52
CA SER A 7 -0.84 -19.11 -7.77
C SER A 7 0.27 -18.51 -8.62
N PHE A 8 0.99 -19.36 -9.37
CA PHE A 8 2.05 -18.92 -10.27
C PHE A 8 1.49 -17.99 -11.37
N LEU A 9 0.39 -18.38 -11.99
CA LEU A 9 -0.24 -17.56 -13.04
C LEU A 9 -0.73 -16.23 -12.49
N SER A 10 -1.29 -16.23 -11.29
CA SER A 10 -1.74 -15.01 -10.62
C SER A 10 -0.58 -14.06 -10.38
N GLU A 11 0.56 -14.58 -9.90
CA GLU A 11 1.75 -13.75 -9.70
C GLU A 11 2.27 -13.17 -11.01
N GLN A 12 2.27 -13.96 -12.09
CA GLN A 12 2.71 -13.47 -13.39
C GLN A 12 1.83 -12.33 -13.89
N ARG A 13 0.53 -12.43 -13.69
CA ARG A 13 -0.39 -11.35 -14.04
C ARG A 13 -0.09 -10.09 -13.26
N GLN A 14 0.19 -10.23 -11.97
CA GLN A 14 0.54 -9.09 -11.12
C GLN A 14 1.83 -8.43 -11.59
N ILE A 15 2.83 -9.24 -11.91
CA ILE A 15 4.10 -8.72 -12.43
C ILE A 15 3.85 -7.92 -13.71
N ASP A 16 3.02 -8.43 -14.61
CA ASP A 16 2.71 -7.74 -15.86
C ASP A 16 1.98 -6.41 -15.60
N VAL A 17 1.03 -6.41 -14.67
CA VAL A 17 0.31 -5.19 -14.27
C VAL A 17 1.29 -4.17 -13.70
N ILE A 18 2.19 -4.59 -12.84
CA ILE A 18 3.17 -3.71 -12.21
C ILE A 18 4.13 -3.14 -13.26
N LYS A 19 4.60 -3.96 -14.20
CA LYS A 19 5.43 -3.47 -15.30
C LYS A 19 4.74 -2.37 -16.10
N LYS A 20 3.45 -2.53 -16.34
CA LYS A 20 2.68 -1.54 -17.08
C LYS A 20 2.55 -0.22 -16.34
N THR A 21 2.63 -0.22 -15.02
CA THR A 21 2.58 1.04 -14.26
C THR A 21 3.73 1.95 -14.63
N ASN A 22 4.86 1.40 -15.10
CA ASN A 22 6.01 2.21 -15.52
C ASN A 22 5.63 3.17 -16.65
N ASP A 23 4.71 2.79 -17.53
CA ASP A 23 4.27 3.66 -18.60
C ASP A 23 3.63 4.94 -18.08
N TYR A 24 2.94 4.85 -16.96
CA TYR A 24 2.33 6.01 -16.31
C TYR A 24 3.32 6.74 -15.42
N THR A 25 4.08 6.01 -14.60
CA THR A 25 4.95 6.61 -13.60
C THR A 25 6.20 7.26 -14.16
N ASN A 26 6.55 6.95 -15.42
CA ASN A 26 7.67 7.59 -16.12
C ASN A 26 7.52 9.11 -16.15
N GLN A 27 6.31 9.64 -16.20
CA GLN A 27 6.10 11.09 -16.19
C GLN A 27 6.57 11.75 -14.90
N PHE A 28 6.70 10.97 -13.84
CA PHE A 28 7.20 11.45 -12.54
C PHE A 28 8.67 11.07 -12.33
N GLY A 29 9.30 10.50 -13.33
CA GLY A 29 10.69 10.03 -13.24
C GLY A 29 10.85 8.72 -12.51
N LEU A 30 9.78 7.93 -12.37
CA LEU A 30 9.77 6.68 -11.61
C LEU A 30 9.64 5.48 -12.53
N CYS A 31 10.49 4.48 -12.30
CA CYS A 31 10.48 3.24 -13.07
C CYS A 31 10.99 2.09 -12.18
N LEU A 32 10.37 0.93 -12.31
CA LEU A 32 10.79 -0.26 -11.61
C LEU A 32 11.47 -1.22 -12.59
N SER A 33 12.63 -1.72 -12.20
CA SER A 33 13.31 -2.78 -12.95
C SER A 33 12.65 -4.13 -12.69
N ASP A 34 12.97 -5.12 -13.50
CA ASP A 34 12.46 -6.47 -13.30
C ASP A 34 12.86 -7.02 -11.94
N ASP A 35 14.11 -6.78 -11.53
CA ASP A 35 14.61 -7.24 -10.23
C ASP A 35 13.85 -6.56 -9.08
N GLN A 36 13.58 -5.28 -9.20
CA GLN A 36 12.81 -4.55 -8.19
C GLN A 36 11.39 -5.08 -8.09
N ILE A 37 10.77 -5.39 -9.21
CA ILE A 37 9.42 -5.97 -9.22
C ILE A 37 9.43 -7.34 -8.54
N GLN A 38 10.42 -8.18 -8.82
CA GLN A 38 10.54 -9.47 -8.16
C GLN A 38 10.72 -9.31 -6.65
N GLY A 39 11.52 -8.35 -6.23
CA GLY A 39 11.71 -8.05 -4.81
C GLY A 39 10.40 -7.62 -4.14
N LEU A 40 9.59 -6.83 -4.83
CA LEU A 40 8.29 -6.41 -4.31
C LEU A 40 7.32 -7.57 -4.21
N MET A 41 7.35 -8.50 -5.15
CA MET A 41 6.51 -9.70 -5.08
C MET A 41 6.92 -10.61 -3.94
N THR A 42 8.23 -10.75 -3.69
CA THR A 42 8.74 -11.50 -2.54
C THR A 42 8.28 -10.85 -1.23
N CYS A 43 8.39 -9.52 -1.14
CA CYS A 43 7.90 -8.75 0.00
C CYS A 43 6.41 -8.99 0.24
N ARG A 44 5.62 -9.01 -0.82
CA ARG A 44 4.18 -9.29 -0.72
C ARG A 44 3.92 -10.66 -0.09
N ARG A 45 4.61 -11.69 -0.56
CA ARG A 45 4.43 -13.03 -0.01
C ARG A 45 4.79 -13.09 1.47
N GLU A 46 5.87 -12.44 1.84
CA GLU A 46 6.31 -12.39 3.23
C GLU A 46 5.30 -11.64 4.11
N CYS A 47 4.77 -10.53 3.63
CA CYS A 47 3.76 -9.76 4.36
C CYS A 47 2.49 -10.57 4.58
N LEU A 48 2.02 -11.25 3.54
CA LEU A 48 0.82 -12.07 3.65
C LEU A 48 0.99 -13.21 4.65
N ALA A 49 2.16 -13.86 4.61
CA ALA A 49 2.47 -14.93 5.55
C ALA A 49 2.54 -14.41 6.98
N GLU A 50 3.21 -13.29 7.19
CA GLU A 50 3.38 -12.68 8.51
C GLU A 50 2.04 -12.24 9.09
N GLN A 51 1.17 -11.68 8.27
CA GLN A 51 -0.14 -11.20 8.70
C GLN A 51 -1.23 -12.28 8.64
N GLN A 52 -0.86 -13.49 8.25
CA GLN A 52 -1.79 -14.63 8.15
C GLN A 52 -2.98 -14.32 7.24
N ARG A 53 -2.70 -13.70 6.11
CA ARG A 53 -3.71 -13.35 5.11
C ARG A 53 -3.53 -14.16 3.85
N VAL A 54 -4.65 -14.43 3.20
CA VAL A 54 -4.68 -15.00 1.85
C VAL A 54 -5.30 -13.96 0.94
N GLU A 55 -4.65 -13.67 -0.17
CA GLU A 55 -5.11 -12.66 -1.09
C GLU A 55 -5.36 -13.30 -2.45
N PHE A 56 -6.59 -13.21 -2.89
CA PHE A 56 -6.99 -13.73 -4.20
C PHE A 56 -7.02 -12.56 -5.20
N GLY A 57 -6.52 -12.82 -6.42
CA GLY A 57 -6.51 -11.81 -7.48
C GLY A 57 -5.22 -11.02 -7.51
N GLN A 58 -5.31 -9.75 -7.92
CA GLN A 58 -4.15 -8.96 -8.29
C GLN A 58 -3.35 -8.36 -7.13
N GLY A 59 -3.88 -8.35 -5.94
CA GLY A 59 -3.18 -7.74 -4.83
C GLY A 59 -3.32 -6.21 -4.82
N ILE A 60 -2.47 -5.57 -4.00
CA ILE A 60 -2.60 -4.16 -3.68
C ILE A 60 -1.50 -3.29 -4.28
N LEU A 61 -0.42 -3.90 -4.80
CA LEU A 61 0.79 -3.15 -5.15
C LEU A 61 0.56 -2.11 -6.24
N ASP A 62 -0.21 -2.44 -7.28
CA ASP A 62 -0.52 -1.47 -8.33
C ASP A 62 -1.33 -0.29 -7.77
N LYS A 63 -2.23 -0.54 -6.85
CA LYS A 63 -3.00 0.53 -6.20
C LYS A 63 -2.09 1.43 -5.36
N ILE A 64 -1.13 0.85 -4.65
CA ILE A 64 -0.13 1.63 -3.90
C ILE A 64 0.66 2.51 -4.85
N ILE A 65 1.10 1.96 -5.98
CA ILE A 65 1.85 2.72 -6.98
C ILE A 65 1.05 3.93 -7.44
N PHE A 66 -0.18 3.73 -7.86
CA PHE A 66 -1.00 4.84 -8.36
C PHE A 66 -1.35 5.85 -7.26
N ALA A 67 -1.47 5.40 -6.03
CA ALA A 67 -1.79 6.29 -4.93
C ALA A 67 -0.62 7.18 -4.51
N PHE A 68 0.62 6.74 -4.73
CA PHE A 68 1.81 7.42 -4.17
C PHE A 68 2.78 7.98 -5.21
N CYS A 69 2.66 7.61 -6.49
CA CYS A 69 3.69 7.94 -7.48
C CYS A 69 3.87 9.44 -7.73
N ASP A 70 2.89 10.26 -7.43
CA ASP A 70 2.99 11.70 -7.61
C ASP A 70 3.30 12.45 -6.31
N SER A 71 3.69 11.74 -5.25
CA SER A 71 4.10 12.38 -4.01
C SER A 71 5.47 13.02 -4.15
N GLN A 72 5.61 14.24 -3.60
CA GLN A 72 6.88 14.95 -3.61
C GLN A 72 7.98 14.26 -2.79
N TYR A 73 7.60 13.33 -1.92
CA TYR A 73 8.54 12.63 -1.05
C TYR A 73 9.08 11.34 -1.66
N ILE A 74 8.64 10.98 -2.86
CA ILE A 74 9.06 9.77 -3.55
C ILE A 74 9.93 10.16 -4.75
N SER A 75 11.11 9.55 -4.83
CA SER A 75 12.04 9.75 -5.92
C SER A 75 12.46 8.40 -6.48
N GLN A 76 13.07 8.39 -7.66
CA GLN A 76 13.57 7.15 -8.25
C GLN A 76 14.53 6.42 -7.31
N GLU A 77 15.33 7.15 -6.55
CA GLU A 77 16.32 6.57 -5.66
C GLU A 77 15.69 5.79 -4.51
N ASN A 78 14.54 6.25 -4.01
CA ASN A 78 13.88 5.57 -2.89
C ASN A 78 12.64 4.80 -3.31
N TYR A 79 12.34 4.72 -4.60
CA TYR A 79 11.03 4.25 -5.08
C TYR A 79 10.73 2.83 -4.64
N ALA A 80 11.59 1.87 -4.98
CA ALA A 80 11.34 0.45 -4.67
C ALA A 80 11.28 0.20 -3.16
N GLU A 81 12.18 0.82 -2.39
CA GLU A 81 12.18 0.68 -0.93
C GLU A 81 10.92 1.25 -0.32
N THR A 82 10.49 2.42 -0.79
CA THR A 82 9.27 3.06 -0.28
C THR A 82 8.05 2.18 -0.57
N LEU A 83 7.96 1.63 -1.78
CA LEU A 83 6.84 0.74 -2.12
C LEU A 83 6.82 -0.50 -1.24
N ALA A 84 7.99 -1.08 -0.97
CA ALA A 84 8.07 -2.25 -0.09
C ALA A 84 7.57 -1.91 1.31
N ARG A 85 8.01 -0.80 1.88
CA ARG A 85 7.56 -0.36 3.21
C ARG A 85 6.06 -0.03 3.22
N LEU A 86 5.56 0.63 2.20
CA LEU A 86 4.13 0.94 2.11
C LEU A 86 3.30 -0.33 2.06
N GLN A 87 3.80 -1.36 1.39
CA GLN A 87 3.12 -2.65 1.33
C GLN A 87 3.05 -3.30 2.72
N GLU A 88 4.16 -3.29 3.45
CA GLU A 88 4.21 -3.81 4.81
C GLU A 88 3.24 -3.06 5.73
N ILE A 89 3.25 -1.74 5.66
CA ILE A 89 2.38 -0.88 6.47
C ILE A 89 0.91 -1.14 6.13
N PHE A 90 0.60 -1.26 4.84
CA PHE A 90 -0.77 -1.51 4.41
C PHE A 90 -1.33 -2.79 5.00
N TYR A 91 -0.61 -3.91 4.85
CA TYR A 91 -1.11 -5.19 5.35
C TYR A 91 -1.21 -5.23 6.87
N LEU A 92 -0.24 -4.61 7.55
CA LEU A 92 -0.28 -4.51 9.01
C LEU A 92 -1.55 -3.79 9.47
N TYR A 93 -1.84 -2.63 8.89
CA TYR A 93 -2.98 -1.84 9.35
C TYR A 93 -4.30 -2.28 8.78
N LYS A 94 -4.32 -3.02 7.69
CA LYS A 94 -5.52 -3.72 7.27
C LYS A 94 -5.98 -4.68 8.37
N ASN A 95 -5.04 -5.43 8.96
CA ASN A 95 -5.33 -6.32 10.08
C ASN A 95 -5.63 -5.55 11.37
N GLU A 96 -4.82 -4.53 11.69
CA GLU A 96 -4.99 -3.77 12.92
C GLU A 96 -6.31 -3.01 12.97
N SER A 97 -6.86 -2.64 11.82
CA SER A 97 -8.17 -2.00 11.72
C SER A 97 -9.30 -3.02 11.63
N MET A 98 -8.99 -4.31 11.76
CA MET A 98 -9.98 -5.41 11.73
C MET A 98 -10.79 -5.41 10.42
N ASP A 99 -10.15 -5.04 9.32
CA ASP A 99 -10.74 -4.96 7.99
C ASP A 99 -11.99 -4.06 7.91
N GLU A 100 -12.11 -3.07 8.81
CA GLU A 100 -13.22 -2.12 8.76
C GLU A 100 -13.10 -1.12 7.62
N LEU A 101 -11.90 -0.94 7.08
CA LEU A 101 -11.66 -0.03 5.96
C LEU A 101 -11.51 -0.80 4.67
N THR A 102 -12.03 -0.24 3.59
CA THR A 102 -11.73 -0.79 2.26
C THR A 102 -10.25 -0.49 1.93
N ASP A 103 -9.73 -1.19 0.93
CA ASP A 103 -8.35 -0.96 0.50
C ASP A 103 -8.15 0.49 0.06
N ASP A 104 -9.08 1.02 -0.71
CA ASP A 104 -8.99 2.39 -1.20
C ASP A 104 -9.07 3.42 -0.09
N GLU A 105 -9.93 3.19 0.91
CA GLU A 105 -10.02 4.06 2.07
C GLU A 105 -8.72 4.09 2.85
N LEU A 106 -8.14 2.93 3.11
CA LEU A 106 -6.87 2.86 3.84
C LEU A 106 -5.74 3.54 3.07
N LEU A 107 -5.67 3.30 1.76
CA LEU A 107 -4.65 3.95 0.92
C LEU A 107 -4.80 5.47 0.90
N MET A 108 -6.03 5.97 0.85
CA MET A 108 -6.28 7.40 0.87
C MET A 108 -5.80 8.01 2.18
N ILE A 109 -6.11 7.37 3.30
CA ILE A 109 -5.67 7.82 4.61
C ILE A 109 -4.14 7.81 4.70
N MET A 110 -3.51 6.73 4.24
CA MET A 110 -2.06 6.61 4.24
C MET A 110 -1.41 7.70 3.39
N ARG A 111 -1.92 7.94 2.18
CA ARG A 111 -1.34 8.94 1.29
C ARG A 111 -1.46 10.35 1.87
N ASN A 112 -2.63 10.71 2.37
CA ASN A 112 -2.84 12.03 2.95
C ASN A 112 -1.95 12.26 4.16
N ALA A 113 -1.86 11.27 5.04
CA ALA A 113 -0.99 11.36 6.21
C ALA A 113 0.49 11.42 5.81
N PHE A 114 0.88 10.62 4.82
CA PHE A 114 2.25 10.57 4.34
C PHE A 114 2.73 11.95 3.84
N ASP A 115 1.89 12.62 3.07
CA ASP A 115 2.24 13.94 2.53
C ASP A 115 2.14 15.04 3.57
N ASP A 116 1.15 15.00 4.44
CA ASP A 116 0.85 16.12 5.35
C ASP A 116 1.53 15.97 6.71
N GLU A 117 0.98 15.14 7.58
CA GLU A 117 1.47 15.05 8.96
C GLU A 117 2.84 14.38 9.05
N CYS A 118 3.07 13.39 8.22
CA CYS A 118 4.32 12.61 8.27
C CYS A 118 5.44 13.22 7.45
N GLN A 119 5.14 14.09 6.51
CA GLN A 119 6.12 14.75 5.63
C GLN A 119 7.09 13.74 5.02
N GLY A 120 6.55 12.62 4.53
CA GLY A 120 7.32 11.59 3.87
C GLY A 120 8.00 10.58 4.79
N SER A 121 7.79 10.67 6.10
CA SER A 121 8.38 9.73 7.05
C SER A 121 7.52 8.48 7.18
N LEU A 122 8.06 7.36 6.71
CA LEU A 122 7.37 6.08 6.84
C LEU A 122 7.33 5.58 8.28
N GLU A 123 8.37 5.88 9.07
CA GLU A 123 8.38 5.56 10.49
C GLU A 123 7.26 6.26 11.23
N TYR A 124 7.10 7.56 11.00
CA TYR A 124 6.05 8.34 11.64
C TYR A 124 4.68 7.81 11.22
N LEU A 125 4.51 7.49 9.94
CA LEU A 125 3.27 6.95 9.42
C LEU A 125 2.89 5.64 10.14
N GLU A 126 3.83 4.73 10.26
CA GLU A 126 3.58 3.43 10.87
C GLU A 126 3.44 3.51 12.40
N GLU A 127 4.41 4.12 13.05
CA GLU A 127 4.56 4.01 14.51
C GLU A 127 3.72 5.02 15.28
N THR A 128 3.36 6.12 14.64
CA THR A 128 2.63 7.18 15.34
C THR A 128 1.24 7.37 14.77
N PHE A 129 1.14 7.72 13.48
CA PHE A 129 -0.14 8.11 12.91
C PHE A 129 -1.10 6.92 12.80
N LEU A 130 -0.69 5.86 12.12
CA LEU A 130 -1.57 4.72 11.90
C LEU A 130 -1.83 3.91 13.16
N ASP A 131 -0.85 3.86 14.06
CA ASP A 131 -1.05 3.20 15.35
C ASP A 131 -2.18 3.88 16.13
N GLN A 132 -2.15 5.20 16.20
CA GLN A 132 -3.21 5.98 16.86
C GLN A 132 -4.55 5.80 16.14
N PHE A 133 -4.53 5.83 14.81
CA PHE A 133 -5.73 5.64 14.00
C PHE A 133 -6.36 4.27 14.25
N ALA A 134 -5.55 3.21 14.26
CA ALA A 134 -6.04 1.86 14.50
C ALA A 134 -6.63 1.70 15.90
N ARG A 135 -6.01 2.33 16.90
CA ARG A 135 -6.54 2.31 18.27
C ARG A 135 -7.92 2.95 18.32
N ASN A 136 -8.11 4.04 17.61
CA ASN A 136 -9.40 4.72 17.56
C ASN A 136 -10.48 3.87 16.89
N ILE A 137 -10.12 3.14 15.85
CA ILE A 137 -11.04 2.23 15.18
C ILE A 137 -11.46 1.10 16.13
N ARG A 138 -10.48 0.50 16.82
CA ARG A 138 -10.75 -0.58 17.77
C ARG A 138 -11.63 -0.12 18.93
N ALA A 139 -11.56 1.18 19.25
CA ALA A 139 -12.40 1.79 20.29
C ALA A 139 -13.75 2.26 19.74
N ASN A 140 -14.09 1.94 18.48
CA ASN A 140 -15.34 2.33 17.81
C ASN A 140 -15.54 3.84 17.69
N THR A 141 -14.47 4.56 17.41
CA THR A 141 -14.54 6.02 17.20
C THR A 141 -14.79 6.34 15.73
N HIS A 142 -15.98 6.06 15.25
CA HIS A 142 -16.34 6.24 13.84
C HIS A 142 -16.19 7.70 13.37
N LYS A 143 -16.29 8.67 14.26
CA LYS A 143 -16.05 10.06 13.93
C LYS A 143 -14.64 10.32 13.44
N PHE A 144 -13.68 9.56 13.94
CA PHE A 144 -12.28 9.70 13.52
C PHE A 144 -12.12 9.27 12.07
N ILE A 145 -12.74 8.14 11.70
CA ILE A 145 -12.71 7.67 10.32
C ILE A 145 -13.36 8.70 9.39
N GLY A 146 -14.52 9.21 9.77
CA GLY A 146 -15.24 10.19 8.99
C GLY A 146 -14.44 11.46 8.73
N ARG A 147 -13.61 11.88 9.68
CA ARG A 147 -12.76 13.07 9.53
C ARG A 147 -11.78 12.90 8.36
N TYR A 148 -11.20 11.73 8.19
CA TYR A 148 -10.17 11.51 7.16
C TYR A 148 -10.75 11.14 5.80
N VAL A 149 -11.89 10.47 5.78
CA VAL A 149 -12.50 10.01 4.53
C VAL A 149 -13.40 11.07 3.93
N LYS A 150 -14.28 11.67 4.73
CA LYS A 150 -15.27 12.63 4.24
C LYS A 150 -14.68 13.97 3.82
N ASP A 151 -13.59 14.40 4.44
CA ASP A 151 -12.97 15.67 4.08
C ASP A 151 -12.46 15.65 2.65
N ASP A 152 -11.97 14.51 2.20
CA ASP A 152 -11.50 14.34 0.81
C ASP A 152 -12.67 14.31 -0.17
N GLU A 153 -13.81 13.78 0.23
CA GLU A 153 -15.00 13.73 -0.64
C GLU A 153 -15.65 15.08 -0.85
N LYS A 154 -15.46 16.02 0.06
CA LYS A 154 -16.05 17.35 -0.04
C LYS A 154 -15.34 18.25 -1.03
N ILE A 155 -14.20 17.84 -1.50
CA ILE A 155 -13.45 18.57 -2.50
C ILE A 155 -13.93 18.19 -3.90
#